data_c1c7b8bbb795da619a5c8e5d5a48c7e2
#
_entry.id   c1c7b8bbb795da619a5c8e5d5a48c7e2
#
_cell.length_a   1.000
_cell.length_b   1.000
_cell.length_c   1.000
_cell.angle_alpha   90.00
_cell.angle_beta   90.00
_cell.angle_gamma   90.00
#
_symmetry.space_group_name_H-M   'P 1'
#
loop_
_entity.id
_entity.type
_entity.pdbx_description
1 polymer ?
#
loop_
_entity_poly.entity_id
_entity_poly.type
_entity_poly.pdbx_seq_one_letter_code
_entity_poly.pdbx_strand_id
1 'polypeptide(L)'
;MGYIVAAANDENDAQDERGGEGAQPGRVNWVSEVAEKYLDMEKTFDDLFQRFTDESHYSLGSGVASREVYTSERVAGDIAALLTGSGPCQYFFSPYKGDKFLRQKLVAFLGTKGVKASSGEIQILSETNQALDFIVTLLVKPGDSVVMEEPVHPDMYRVMELAGAKILTVPVDENGMNCEVLESLLTQTRPRLIFVNSSYHDPTGNILSLERRKKIIELSNRYRVPIVEEDAASELVYDGDKLPPIKAFDTTGNVIYIYSFSLTFIPGLSLAFVTGNRDLIRALSYLVSVRLMASDWMTQKLLGMYLDDGIYYTSLLKFRDVYRTNRDLVCQKLDELAPLGVSYTKPRGGVYVWCRLPDGVDSKRFIRRAYNMGVTLIPGHVFYPCKNGGRDHIRINYSYEPRERLERGMEVLRKALEEELEE
;
A
#
# COMPACT_ATOMS: atom_id res chain seq x y z
N MET A 1 -3.96 -0.27 3.55
CA MET A 1 -5.26 -0.65 4.02
C MET A 1 -5.43 -0.32 5.49
N GLY A 2 -6.36 0.56 5.85
CA GLY A 2 -6.66 0.84 7.23
C GLY A 2 -7.75 -0.10 7.73
N TYR A 3 -7.47 -0.94 8.69
CA TYR A 3 -8.51 -1.61 9.45
C TYR A 3 -9.27 -0.54 10.23
N ILE A 4 -10.58 -0.43 9.98
CA ILE A 4 -11.49 0.29 10.84
C ILE A 4 -11.82 -0.67 11.98
N VAL A 5 -11.12 -0.57 13.09
CA VAL A 5 -11.58 -1.13 14.36
C VAL A 5 -12.26 0.02 15.09
N ALA A 6 -13.57 -0.11 15.33
CA ALA A 6 -14.30 0.80 16.17
C ALA A 6 -13.68 0.75 17.58
N ALA A 7 -13.10 1.85 18.03
CA ALA A 7 -12.64 1.98 19.40
C ALA A 7 -13.87 1.96 20.32
N ALA A 8 -14.05 0.87 21.07
CA ALA A 8 -14.80 0.93 22.29
C ALA A 8 -13.95 1.75 23.30
N ASN A 9 -14.55 2.75 23.90
CA ASN A 9 -13.95 3.51 25.00
C ASN A 9 -13.73 2.57 26.19
N ASP A 10 -12.50 2.12 26.37
CA ASP A 10 -12.03 1.53 27.61
C ASP A 10 -10.89 2.39 28.17
N GLU A 11 -11.26 3.44 28.89
CA GLU A 11 -10.30 4.25 29.69
C GLU A 11 -9.69 3.46 30.88
N ASN A 12 -9.94 2.16 30.98
CA ASN A 12 -9.48 1.33 32.09
C ASN A 12 -8.26 0.43 31.76
N ASP A 13 -7.86 0.28 30.50
CA ASP A 13 -6.76 -0.65 30.15
C ASP A 13 -5.35 -0.06 30.34
N ALA A 14 -5.21 1.25 30.51
CA ALA A 14 -3.87 1.88 30.64
C ALA A 14 -3.20 1.69 32.03
N GLN A 15 -3.84 1.05 32.99
CA GLN A 15 -3.27 0.84 34.33
C GLN A 15 -2.78 -0.58 34.64
N ASP A 16 -3.04 -1.56 33.75
CA ASP A 16 -2.75 -2.98 34.03
C ASP A 16 -1.41 -3.50 33.51
N GLU A 17 -0.64 -2.68 32.78
CA GLU A 17 0.63 -3.14 32.18
C GLU A 17 1.85 -3.16 33.11
N ARG A 18 1.75 -2.84 34.40
CA ARG A 18 2.86 -2.84 35.36
C ARG A 18 2.62 -3.61 36.65
N GLY A 19 1.81 -4.60 36.61
CA GLY A 19 1.62 -5.51 37.73
C GLY A 19 2.28 -6.86 37.47
N GLY A 20 3.44 -7.09 38.06
CA GLY A 20 3.99 -8.45 38.18
C GLY A 20 3.05 -9.34 39.00
N GLU A 21 1.95 -9.81 38.40
CA GLU A 21 1.12 -10.84 39.00
C GLU A 21 1.87 -12.18 38.96
N GLY A 22 2.15 -12.72 40.12
CA GLY A 22 2.74 -14.04 40.28
C GLY A 22 1.96 -15.06 39.43
N ALA A 23 2.68 -15.83 38.62
CA ALA A 23 2.14 -16.83 37.74
C ALA A 23 1.15 -17.75 38.52
N GLN A 24 -0.13 -17.66 38.21
CA GLN A 24 -1.12 -18.56 38.76
C GLN A 24 -0.77 -19.98 38.31
N PRO A 25 -0.67 -20.96 39.24
CA PRO A 25 -0.35 -22.34 38.86
C PRO A 25 -1.34 -22.87 37.81
N GLY A 26 -0.82 -23.30 36.66
CA GLY A 26 -1.60 -23.84 35.55
C GLY A 26 -2.04 -22.87 34.47
N ARG A 27 -1.73 -21.57 34.58
CA ARG A 27 -1.99 -20.59 33.53
C ARG A 27 -0.83 -20.52 32.54
N VAL A 28 -1.12 -20.59 31.23
CA VAL A 28 -0.12 -20.40 30.17
C VAL A 28 0.27 -18.92 30.14
N ASN A 29 1.55 -18.64 30.14
CA ASN A 29 2.05 -17.29 29.89
C ASN A 29 2.13 -17.05 28.37
N TRP A 30 1.08 -16.49 27.79
CA TRP A 30 0.99 -16.28 26.35
C TRP A 30 2.08 -15.33 25.81
N VAL A 31 2.57 -14.38 26.60
CA VAL A 31 3.65 -13.49 26.21
C VAL A 31 4.95 -14.26 25.93
N SER A 32 5.24 -15.31 26.75
CA SER A 32 6.41 -16.15 26.52
C SER A 32 6.21 -17.20 25.43
N GLU A 33 4.97 -17.54 25.09
CA GLU A 33 4.65 -18.53 24.06
C GLU A 33 4.53 -17.91 22.65
N VAL A 34 4.15 -16.63 22.58
CA VAL A 34 4.11 -15.90 21.32
C VAL A 34 5.52 -15.57 20.86
N ALA A 35 5.84 -15.87 19.59
CA ALA A 35 7.18 -15.59 19.07
C ALA A 35 7.49 -14.10 19.16
N GLU A 36 8.64 -13.77 19.77
CA GLU A 36 9.13 -12.41 20.07
C GLU A 36 9.01 -11.44 18.88
N LYS A 37 9.26 -11.93 17.66
CA LYS A 37 9.13 -11.13 16.43
C LYS A 37 7.74 -10.50 16.22
N TYR A 38 6.67 -11.11 16.71
CA TYR A 38 5.32 -10.57 16.62
C TYR A 38 5.07 -9.50 17.69
N LEU A 39 5.59 -9.69 18.89
CA LEU A 39 5.47 -8.74 20.00
C LEU A 39 6.24 -7.44 19.72
N ASP A 40 7.42 -7.53 19.09
CA ASP A 40 8.21 -6.35 18.70
C ASP A 40 7.54 -5.55 17.57
N MET A 41 6.85 -6.26 16.65
CA MET A 41 6.10 -5.61 15.57
C MET A 41 4.85 -4.89 16.09
N GLU A 42 4.14 -5.47 17.06
CA GLU A 42 2.94 -4.91 17.68
C GLU A 42 3.22 -3.52 18.26
N LYS A 43 4.27 -3.36 19.08
CA LYS A 43 4.63 -2.06 19.69
C LYS A 43 4.84 -0.95 18.67
N THR A 44 5.43 -1.27 17.51
CA THR A 44 5.65 -0.27 16.44
C THR A 44 4.35 0.03 15.69
N PHE A 45 3.45 -0.95 15.62
CA PHE A 45 2.19 -0.87 14.90
C PHE A 45 1.17 -0.05 15.70
N ASP A 46 1.00 -0.34 16.97
CA ASP A 46 0.04 0.34 17.85
C ASP A 46 0.34 1.83 17.98
N ASP A 47 1.61 2.20 18.17
CA ASP A 47 2.02 3.61 18.21
C ASP A 47 1.66 4.40 16.95
N LEU A 48 1.56 3.73 15.79
CA LEU A 48 1.29 4.36 14.51
C LEU A 48 -0.18 4.31 14.11
N PHE A 49 -0.88 3.20 14.37
CA PHE A 49 -2.21 2.94 13.82
C PHE A 49 -3.39 3.33 14.72
N GLN A 50 -3.27 3.27 16.03
CA GLN A 50 -4.29 3.80 16.94
C GLN A 50 -4.58 5.30 16.68
N ARG A 51 -3.58 6.01 16.18
CA ARG A 51 -3.65 7.44 15.89
C ARG A 51 -4.46 7.79 14.64
N PHE A 52 -4.67 6.85 13.70
CA PHE A 52 -5.39 7.12 12.44
C PHE A 52 -6.91 6.95 12.55
N THR A 53 -7.41 6.35 13.62
CA THR A 53 -8.84 6.12 13.86
C THR A 53 -9.52 7.22 14.66
N ASP A 54 -8.76 8.16 15.20
CA ASP A 54 -9.29 9.28 15.95
C ASP A 54 -9.92 10.33 15.01
N GLU A 55 -11.23 10.33 14.90
CA GLU A 55 -12.00 11.27 14.07
C GLU A 55 -11.85 12.74 14.52
N SER A 56 -11.36 12.99 15.74
CA SER A 56 -11.07 14.35 16.24
C SER A 56 -9.83 14.95 15.56
N HIS A 57 -8.96 14.11 14.99
CA HIS A 57 -7.73 14.53 14.31
C HIS A 57 -7.92 14.69 12.79
N TYR A 58 -7.08 15.53 12.18
CA TYR A 58 -6.94 15.60 10.73
C TYR A 58 -5.95 14.53 10.27
N SER A 59 -6.43 13.57 9.48
CA SER A 59 -5.61 12.44 9.05
C SER A 59 -4.84 12.74 7.77
N LEU A 60 -3.59 13.16 7.90
CA LEU A 60 -2.66 13.34 6.79
C LEU A 60 -1.75 12.12 6.57
N GLY A 61 -1.96 11.03 7.31
CA GLY A 61 -1.16 9.80 7.21
C GLY A 61 -1.88 8.63 6.53
N SER A 62 -3.22 8.61 6.52
CA SER A 62 -4.03 7.49 6.02
C SER A 62 -3.99 7.38 4.49
N GLY A 63 -3.68 6.19 3.95
CA GLY A 63 -3.66 5.88 2.52
C GLY A 63 -4.94 5.22 2.01
N VAL A 64 -6.12 5.73 2.37
CA VAL A 64 -7.43 5.18 1.97
C VAL A 64 -8.06 6.03 0.88
N ALA A 65 -8.90 5.43 0.03
CA ALA A 65 -9.63 6.15 -1.01
C ALA A 65 -10.61 7.18 -0.43
N SER A 66 -10.82 8.27 -1.19
CA SER A 66 -11.78 9.32 -0.81
C SER A 66 -13.20 8.79 -0.66
N ARG A 67 -13.89 9.24 0.37
CA ARG A 67 -15.31 8.94 0.62
C ARG A 67 -16.25 9.77 -0.29
N GLU A 68 -15.74 10.80 -0.97
CA GLU A 68 -16.56 11.75 -1.74
C GLU A 68 -16.92 11.25 -3.14
N VAL A 69 -16.28 10.19 -3.64
CA VAL A 69 -16.47 9.70 -5.02
C VAL A 69 -17.70 8.82 -5.18
N TYR A 70 -17.99 7.98 -4.19
CA TYR A 70 -19.17 7.11 -4.19
C TYR A 70 -20.17 7.53 -3.12
N THR A 71 -21.43 7.79 -3.51
CA THR A 71 -22.48 8.08 -2.54
C THR A 71 -22.99 6.78 -1.91
N SER A 72 -23.38 6.85 -0.63
CA SER A 72 -23.93 5.71 0.11
C SER A 72 -25.18 5.15 -0.55
N GLU A 73 -26.05 6.02 -1.09
CA GLU A 73 -27.29 5.63 -1.78
C GLU A 73 -27.00 4.81 -3.03
N ARG A 74 -25.99 5.22 -3.81
CA ARG A 74 -25.59 4.50 -5.01
C ARG A 74 -25.06 3.11 -4.66
N VAL A 75 -24.14 3.03 -3.73
CA VAL A 75 -23.55 1.74 -3.30
C VAL A 75 -24.61 0.83 -2.71
N ALA A 76 -25.50 1.35 -1.86
CA ALA A 76 -26.61 0.57 -1.29
C ALA A 76 -27.55 0.02 -2.36
N GLY A 77 -27.89 0.84 -3.37
CA GLY A 77 -28.72 0.42 -4.49
C GLY A 77 -28.08 -0.69 -5.34
N ASP A 78 -26.79 -0.57 -5.64
CA ASP A 78 -26.05 -1.56 -6.43
C ASP A 78 -25.90 -2.89 -5.65
N ILE A 79 -25.66 -2.83 -4.33
CA ILE A 79 -25.63 -4.03 -3.47
C ILE A 79 -27.01 -4.68 -3.39
N ALA A 80 -28.09 -3.90 -3.20
CA ALA A 80 -29.44 -4.43 -3.18
C ALA A 80 -29.79 -5.13 -4.50
N ALA A 81 -29.41 -4.55 -5.64
CA ALA A 81 -29.61 -5.15 -6.97
C ALA A 81 -28.87 -6.47 -7.12
N LEU A 82 -27.63 -6.55 -6.63
CA LEU A 82 -26.86 -7.79 -6.60
C LEU A 82 -27.53 -8.87 -5.75
N LEU A 83 -28.02 -8.53 -4.57
CA LEU A 83 -28.64 -9.48 -3.65
C LEU A 83 -29.99 -9.99 -4.19
N THR A 84 -30.78 -9.14 -4.82
CA THR A 84 -32.10 -9.50 -5.36
C THR A 84 -32.02 -10.19 -6.72
N GLY A 85 -31.03 -9.87 -7.55
CA GLY A 85 -30.83 -10.44 -8.87
C GLY A 85 -30.10 -11.79 -8.90
N SER A 86 -29.48 -12.17 -7.79
CA SER A 86 -28.68 -13.40 -7.68
C SER A 86 -29.52 -14.53 -7.08
N GLY A 87 -29.48 -15.70 -7.70
CA GLY A 87 -30.13 -16.90 -7.14
C GLY A 87 -29.42 -17.39 -5.86
N PRO A 88 -30.11 -18.18 -4.99
CA PRO A 88 -29.58 -18.60 -3.68
C PRO A 88 -28.22 -19.29 -3.71
N CYS A 89 -27.89 -19.98 -4.79
CA CYS A 89 -26.63 -20.71 -4.92
C CYS A 89 -25.38 -19.82 -5.08
N GLN A 90 -25.54 -18.52 -5.28
CA GLN A 90 -24.40 -17.61 -5.49
C GLN A 90 -23.83 -17.06 -4.19
N TYR A 91 -24.52 -17.23 -3.05
CA TYR A 91 -24.11 -16.70 -1.76
C TYR A 91 -23.17 -17.60 -0.96
N PHE A 92 -22.93 -18.85 -1.39
CA PHE A 92 -22.28 -19.82 -0.54
C PHE A 92 -20.75 -19.82 -0.60
N PHE A 93 -20.15 -19.66 -1.77
CA PHE A 93 -18.68 -19.67 -1.91
C PHE A 93 -18.19 -18.90 -3.10
N SER A 94 -17.18 -18.05 -2.90
CA SER A 94 -16.36 -17.56 -4.01
C SER A 94 -15.44 -18.67 -4.50
N PRO A 95 -15.30 -18.85 -5.82
CA PRO A 95 -14.28 -19.74 -6.36
C PRO A 95 -12.90 -19.32 -5.88
N TYR A 96 -12.04 -20.26 -5.46
CA TYR A 96 -10.71 -19.96 -4.92
C TYR A 96 -9.85 -19.09 -5.86
N LYS A 97 -10.03 -19.23 -7.16
CA LYS A 97 -9.36 -18.40 -8.16
C LYS A 97 -9.99 -17.02 -8.32
N GLY A 98 -11.16 -16.83 -7.76
CA GLY A 98 -12.01 -15.66 -7.91
C GLY A 98 -13.06 -15.80 -9.00
N ASP A 99 -13.99 -14.87 -9.02
CA ASP A 99 -15.13 -14.86 -9.94
C ASP A 99 -14.70 -14.88 -11.43
N LYS A 100 -15.29 -15.74 -12.22
CA LYS A 100 -14.92 -15.92 -13.63
C LYS A 100 -15.22 -14.67 -14.46
N PHE A 101 -16.35 -14.04 -14.22
CA PHE A 101 -16.75 -12.83 -14.94
C PHE A 101 -15.78 -11.68 -14.63
N LEU A 102 -15.48 -11.44 -13.35
CA LEU A 102 -14.51 -10.43 -12.96
C LEU A 102 -13.15 -10.71 -13.60
N ARG A 103 -12.63 -11.96 -13.57
CA ARG A 103 -11.34 -12.28 -14.21
C ARG A 103 -11.33 -12.00 -15.72
N GLN A 104 -12.47 -12.15 -16.42
CA GLN A 104 -12.60 -11.77 -17.82
C GLN A 104 -12.55 -10.25 -18.01
N LYS A 105 -13.18 -9.47 -17.11
CA LYS A 105 -13.09 -8.00 -17.14
C LYS A 105 -11.69 -7.50 -16.82
N LEU A 106 -11.00 -8.18 -15.91
CA LEU A 106 -9.60 -7.87 -15.58
C LEU A 106 -8.64 -8.13 -16.76
N VAL A 107 -8.92 -9.08 -17.65
CA VAL A 107 -8.15 -9.25 -18.91
C VAL A 107 -8.25 -7.99 -19.77
N ALA A 108 -9.45 -7.44 -19.94
CA ALA A 108 -9.64 -6.21 -20.70
C ALA A 108 -8.96 -5.01 -20.01
N PHE A 109 -9.09 -4.90 -18.67
CA PHE A 109 -8.41 -3.88 -17.87
C PHE A 109 -6.89 -3.95 -18.02
N LEU A 110 -6.29 -5.12 -17.94
CA LEU A 110 -4.85 -5.34 -18.17
C LEU A 110 -4.43 -4.95 -19.59
N GLY A 111 -5.29 -5.23 -20.58
CA GLY A 111 -5.08 -4.81 -21.97
C GLY A 111 -4.91 -3.31 -22.13
N THR A 112 -5.62 -2.47 -21.35
CA THR A 112 -5.45 -1.00 -21.36
C THR A 112 -4.09 -0.54 -20.84
N LYS A 113 -3.40 -1.41 -20.09
CA LYS A 113 -2.04 -1.19 -19.57
C LYS A 113 -0.95 -1.79 -20.47
N GLY A 114 -1.31 -2.42 -21.59
CA GLY A 114 -0.38 -3.13 -22.47
C GLY A 114 0.03 -4.52 -21.95
N VAL A 115 -0.62 -5.02 -20.89
CA VAL A 115 -0.34 -6.33 -20.31
C VAL A 115 -1.18 -7.40 -20.98
N LYS A 116 -0.53 -8.41 -21.53
CA LYS A 116 -1.19 -9.58 -22.12
C LYS A 116 -1.36 -10.65 -21.05
N ALA A 117 -2.61 -11.03 -20.76
CA ALA A 117 -2.92 -12.10 -19.83
C ALA A 117 -4.19 -12.82 -20.25
N SER A 118 -4.33 -14.08 -19.88
CA SER A 118 -5.59 -14.84 -19.97
C SER A 118 -6.28 -14.85 -18.60
N SER A 119 -7.59 -15.07 -18.57
CA SER A 119 -8.32 -15.19 -17.29
C SER A 119 -7.84 -16.37 -16.44
N GLY A 120 -7.13 -17.34 -17.03
CA GLY A 120 -6.47 -18.44 -16.35
C GLY A 120 -5.21 -18.04 -15.60
N GLU A 121 -4.60 -16.93 -15.96
CA GLU A 121 -3.37 -16.37 -15.37
C GLU A 121 -3.66 -15.26 -14.35
N ILE A 122 -4.90 -15.15 -13.87
CA ILE A 122 -5.32 -14.17 -12.87
C ILE A 122 -5.82 -14.90 -11.63
N GLN A 123 -5.30 -14.51 -10.45
CA GLN A 123 -5.80 -14.88 -9.13
C GLN A 123 -6.35 -13.62 -8.45
N ILE A 124 -7.61 -13.68 -8.01
CA ILE A 124 -8.22 -12.59 -7.23
C ILE A 124 -7.93 -12.83 -5.75
N LEU A 125 -7.58 -11.76 -5.04
CA LEU A 125 -7.27 -11.71 -3.61
C LEU A 125 -7.94 -10.48 -3.00
N SER A 126 -7.97 -10.40 -1.67
CA SER A 126 -8.62 -9.27 -1.00
C SER A 126 -7.72 -8.03 -1.00
N GLU A 127 -6.38 -8.20 -0.91
CA GLU A 127 -5.45 -7.10 -0.68
C GLU A 127 -4.06 -7.38 -1.24
N THR A 128 -3.27 -6.30 -1.40
CA THR A 128 -1.84 -6.36 -1.78
C THR A 128 -1.03 -7.17 -0.76
N ASN A 129 -1.22 -6.93 0.54
CA ASN A 129 -0.47 -7.63 1.59
C ASN A 129 -0.74 -9.13 1.57
N GLN A 130 -2.00 -9.54 1.37
CA GLN A 130 -2.35 -10.95 1.20
C GLN A 130 -1.68 -11.56 -0.04
N ALA A 131 -1.66 -10.81 -1.15
CA ALA A 131 -1.02 -11.26 -2.37
C ALA A 131 0.49 -11.46 -2.16
N LEU A 132 1.14 -10.49 -1.51
CA LEU A 132 2.56 -10.55 -1.23
C LEU A 132 2.90 -11.69 -0.25
N ASP A 133 2.15 -11.86 0.84
CA ASP A 133 2.33 -12.97 1.81
C ASP A 133 2.27 -14.33 1.12
N PHE A 134 1.32 -14.52 0.21
CA PHE A 134 1.18 -15.78 -0.51
C PHE A 134 2.32 -16.00 -1.51
N ILE A 135 2.74 -14.95 -2.23
CA ILE A 135 3.90 -15.03 -3.14
C ILE A 135 5.17 -15.36 -2.35
N VAL A 136 5.39 -14.68 -1.23
CA VAL A 136 6.52 -14.91 -0.35
C VAL A 136 6.49 -16.33 0.22
N THR A 137 5.33 -16.79 0.70
CA THR A 137 5.16 -18.19 1.16
C THR A 137 5.55 -19.22 0.08
N LEU A 138 5.28 -18.95 -1.19
CA LEU A 138 5.60 -19.86 -2.28
C LEU A 138 7.07 -19.81 -2.72
N LEU A 139 7.71 -18.64 -2.62
CA LEU A 139 9.01 -18.41 -3.25
C LEU A 139 10.17 -18.26 -2.27
N VAL A 140 9.94 -17.82 -1.04
CA VAL A 140 10.97 -17.41 -0.09
C VAL A 140 11.01 -18.38 1.09
N LYS A 141 12.22 -18.77 1.50
CA LYS A 141 12.49 -19.57 2.69
C LYS A 141 13.24 -18.72 3.71
N PRO A 142 13.16 -19.05 5.01
CA PRO A 142 13.97 -18.38 6.02
C PRO A 142 15.46 -18.38 5.64
N GLY A 143 16.08 -17.20 5.71
CA GLY A 143 17.48 -16.98 5.33
C GLY A 143 17.73 -16.67 3.85
N ASP A 144 16.74 -16.83 2.95
CA ASP A 144 16.83 -16.35 1.56
C ASP A 144 16.94 -14.82 1.54
N SER A 145 17.66 -14.29 0.54
CA SER A 145 17.73 -12.85 0.32
C SER A 145 16.63 -12.38 -0.65
N VAL A 146 16.10 -11.19 -0.40
CA VAL A 146 15.15 -10.48 -1.27
C VAL A 146 15.65 -9.06 -1.50
N VAL A 147 15.42 -8.51 -2.69
CA VAL A 147 15.75 -7.11 -3.00
C VAL A 147 14.49 -6.27 -2.92
N MET A 148 14.57 -5.12 -2.24
CA MET A 148 13.49 -4.14 -2.12
C MET A 148 14.02 -2.73 -2.35
N GLU A 149 13.12 -1.81 -2.66
CA GLU A 149 13.39 -0.38 -2.70
C GLU A 149 13.67 0.17 -1.29
N GLU A 150 14.35 1.29 -1.20
CA GLU A 150 14.53 2.04 0.04
C GLU A 150 14.46 3.55 -0.26
N PRO A 151 13.48 4.25 0.33
CA PRO A 151 12.45 3.76 1.27
C PRO A 151 11.44 2.81 0.62
N VAL A 152 10.66 2.08 1.44
CA VAL A 152 9.60 1.16 1.01
C VAL A 152 8.47 1.11 2.05
N HIS A 153 7.23 0.88 1.60
CA HIS A 153 6.07 0.80 2.51
C HIS A 153 6.29 -0.26 3.61
N PRO A 154 6.05 0.07 4.89
CA PRO A 154 6.35 -0.82 6.02
C PRO A 154 5.72 -2.21 5.90
N ASP A 155 4.46 -2.30 5.48
CA ASP A 155 3.77 -3.59 5.38
C ASP A 155 4.44 -4.53 4.37
N MET A 156 5.05 -3.98 3.32
CA MET A 156 5.71 -4.80 2.29
C MET A 156 6.97 -5.47 2.84
N TYR A 157 7.85 -4.72 3.53
CA TYR A 157 9.05 -5.34 4.07
C TYR A 157 8.79 -6.22 5.30
N ARG A 158 7.74 -5.91 6.09
CA ARG A 158 7.34 -6.76 7.24
C ARG A 158 6.90 -8.16 6.80
N VAL A 159 6.21 -8.28 5.68
CA VAL A 159 5.90 -9.61 5.11
C VAL A 159 7.17 -10.40 4.83
N MET A 160 8.23 -9.75 4.32
CA MET A 160 9.53 -10.39 4.10
C MET A 160 10.23 -10.76 5.43
N GLU A 161 10.19 -9.88 6.43
CA GLU A 161 10.74 -10.15 7.77
C GLU A 161 10.03 -11.32 8.45
N LEU A 162 8.69 -11.38 8.37
CA LEU A 162 7.91 -12.49 8.91
C LEU A 162 8.27 -13.85 8.27
N ALA A 163 8.61 -13.84 6.98
CA ALA A 163 9.11 -15.01 6.28
C ALA A 163 10.57 -15.38 6.65
N GLY A 164 11.25 -14.56 7.44
CA GLY A 164 12.65 -14.75 7.81
C GLY A 164 13.62 -14.43 6.66
N ALA A 165 13.22 -13.61 5.71
CA ALA A 165 14.07 -13.19 4.59
C ALA A 165 15.12 -12.15 5.04
N LYS A 166 16.25 -12.14 4.33
CA LYS A 166 17.27 -11.08 4.43
C LYS A 166 16.96 -10.01 3.38
N ILE A 167 16.61 -8.82 3.84
CA ILE A 167 16.29 -7.70 2.96
C ILE A 167 17.58 -7.02 2.50
N LEU A 168 17.75 -6.90 1.19
CA LEU A 168 18.79 -6.13 0.52
C LEU A 168 18.11 -4.91 -0.10
N THR A 169 18.52 -3.72 0.29
CA THR A 169 17.87 -2.49 -0.15
C THR A 169 18.58 -1.84 -1.34
N VAL A 170 17.79 -1.24 -2.22
CA VAL A 170 18.25 -0.42 -3.35
C VAL A 170 17.65 0.98 -3.21
N PRO A 171 18.47 2.05 -3.20
CA PRO A 171 17.96 3.40 -3.04
C PRO A 171 17.07 3.82 -4.22
N VAL A 172 16.06 4.63 -3.89
CA VAL A 172 15.15 5.26 -4.84
C VAL A 172 15.55 6.73 -5.00
N ASP A 173 15.67 7.18 -6.25
CA ASP A 173 15.82 8.59 -6.61
C ASP A 173 14.61 9.09 -7.41
N GLU A 174 14.71 10.28 -8.03
CA GLU A 174 13.61 10.88 -8.80
C GLU A 174 13.15 10.02 -10.00
N ASN A 175 13.97 9.08 -10.45
CA ASN A 175 13.66 8.14 -11.54
C ASN A 175 13.23 6.74 -11.04
N GLY A 176 13.11 6.55 -9.73
CA GLY A 176 12.76 5.29 -9.07
C GLY A 176 13.98 4.47 -8.63
N MET A 177 13.87 3.14 -8.57
CA MET A 177 14.93 2.23 -8.14
C MET A 177 16.24 2.43 -8.93
N ASN A 178 17.38 2.56 -8.25
CA ASN A 178 18.69 2.71 -8.88
C ASN A 178 19.16 1.40 -9.51
N CYS A 179 19.18 1.35 -10.85
CA CYS A 179 19.50 0.14 -11.58
C CYS A 179 20.99 -0.27 -11.51
N GLU A 180 21.92 0.67 -11.25
CA GLU A 180 23.35 0.36 -11.11
C GLU A 180 23.60 -0.37 -9.79
N VAL A 181 23.01 0.12 -8.72
CA VAL A 181 23.04 -0.56 -7.39
C VAL A 181 22.37 -1.93 -7.48
N LEU A 182 21.21 -2.01 -8.15
CA LEU A 182 20.53 -3.29 -8.39
C LEU A 182 21.43 -4.28 -9.12
N GLU A 183 22.06 -3.88 -10.23
CA GLU A 183 22.95 -4.75 -11.02
C GLU A 183 24.15 -5.21 -10.19
N SER A 184 24.75 -4.31 -9.39
CA SER A 184 25.83 -4.66 -8.46
C SER A 184 25.41 -5.71 -7.44
N LEU A 185 24.22 -5.56 -6.83
CA LEU A 185 23.69 -6.56 -5.91
C LEU A 185 23.44 -7.92 -6.58
N LEU A 186 22.88 -7.92 -7.78
CA LEU A 186 22.61 -9.15 -8.53
C LEU A 186 23.86 -9.90 -8.97
N THR A 187 24.99 -9.21 -9.16
CA THR A 187 26.28 -9.86 -9.45
C THR A 187 26.89 -10.55 -8.22
N GLN A 188 26.66 -10.01 -7.04
CA GLN A 188 27.25 -10.49 -5.79
C GLN A 188 26.38 -11.50 -5.05
N THR A 189 25.06 -11.44 -5.28
CA THR A 189 24.06 -12.22 -4.56
C THR A 189 23.10 -12.91 -5.54
N ARG A 190 22.34 -13.89 -5.04
CA ARG A 190 21.26 -14.53 -5.79
C ARG A 190 19.95 -14.40 -5.01
N PRO A 191 19.34 -13.21 -5.01
CA PRO A 191 18.10 -13.01 -4.29
C PRO A 191 16.97 -13.84 -4.90
N ARG A 192 15.97 -14.18 -4.09
CA ARG A 192 14.81 -14.97 -4.53
C ARG A 192 13.84 -14.18 -5.36
N LEU A 193 13.75 -12.87 -5.12
CA LEU A 193 12.90 -11.94 -5.86
C LEU A 193 13.42 -10.50 -5.73
N ILE A 194 12.93 -9.65 -6.64
CA ILE A 194 13.06 -8.19 -6.61
C ILE A 194 11.65 -7.65 -6.42
N PHE A 195 11.40 -6.90 -5.35
CA PHE A 195 10.14 -6.18 -5.14
C PHE A 195 10.28 -4.74 -5.63
N VAL A 196 9.31 -4.28 -6.41
CA VAL A 196 9.29 -2.93 -7.00
C VAL A 196 7.88 -2.35 -6.94
N ASN A 197 7.76 -1.11 -6.44
CA ASN A 197 6.56 -0.29 -6.61
C ASN A 197 6.78 0.66 -7.79
N SER A 198 6.18 0.35 -8.94
CA SER A 198 6.57 0.98 -10.21
C SER A 198 5.88 2.33 -10.50
N SER A 199 4.78 2.67 -9.81
CA SER A 199 3.96 3.83 -10.18
C SER A 199 3.51 4.60 -8.95
N TYR A 200 3.96 5.86 -8.84
CA TYR A 200 3.67 6.72 -7.70
C TYR A 200 4.04 6.07 -6.37
N HIS A 201 5.30 5.70 -6.32
CA HIS A 201 5.95 4.94 -5.26
C HIS A 201 5.57 5.43 -3.84
N ASP A 202 5.15 4.53 -2.98
CA ASP A 202 4.92 4.80 -1.57
C ASP A 202 6.23 4.55 -0.76
N PRO A 203 6.83 5.58 -0.15
CA PRO A 203 6.25 6.88 0.21
C PRO A 203 6.60 8.06 -0.71
N THR A 204 7.51 7.91 -1.69
CA THR A 204 8.16 9.06 -2.35
C THR A 204 7.28 9.79 -3.35
N GLY A 205 6.20 9.18 -3.84
CA GLY A 205 5.38 9.72 -4.94
C GLY A 205 6.07 9.68 -6.32
N ASN A 206 7.30 9.19 -6.41
CA ASN A 206 8.08 9.12 -7.64
C ASN A 206 7.54 8.05 -8.60
N ILE A 207 7.88 8.18 -9.87
CA ILE A 207 7.52 7.20 -10.91
C ILE A 207 8.80 6.52 -11.39
N LEU A 208 8.80 5.20 -11.39
CA LEU A 208 9.87 4.46 -12.04
C LEU A 208 9.87 4.78 -13.54
N SER A 209 10.96 5.35 -14.04
CA SER A 209 11.07 5.80 -15.43
C SER A 209 10.95 4.64 -16.42
N LEU A 210 10.52 4.93 -17.65
CA LEU A 210 10.37 3.91 -18.68
C LEU A 210 11.70 3.20 -18.97
N GLU A 211 12.80 3.92 -18.93
CA GLU A 211 14.14 3.37 -19.12
C GLU A 211 14.47 2.36 -18.01
N ARG A 212 14.25 2.73 -16.76
CA ARG A 212 14.51 1.85 -15.62
C ARG A 212 13.58 0.64 -15.58
N ARG A 213 12.31 0.75 -15.98
CA ARG A 213 11.40 -0.40 -16.16
C ARG A 213 11.99 -1.42 -17.12
N LYS A 214 12.51 -0.97 -18.27
CA LYS A 214 13.17 -1.83 -19.26
C LYS A 214 14.48 -2.41 -18.73
N LYS A 215 15.25 -1.62 -17.98
CA LYS A 215 16.53 -2.10 -17.42
C LYS A 215 16.29 -3.16 -16.34
N ILE A 216 15.31 -2.97 -15.46
CA ILE A 216 14.97 -3.93 -14.40
C ILE A 216 14.53 -5.27 -15.00
N ILE A 217 13.68 -5.29 -16.02
CA ILE A 217 13.30 -6.56 -16.68
C ILE A 217 14.47 -7.21 -17.41
N GLU A 218 15.38 -6.43 -18.03
CA GLU A 218 16.62 -6.94 -18.61
C GLU A 218 17.49 -7.64 -17.55
N LEU A 219 17.69 -6.98 -16.39
CA LEU A 219 18.46 -7.54 -15.27
C LEU A 219 17.79 -8.79 -14.70
N SER A 220 16.47 -8.78 -14.49
CA SER A 220 15.70 -9.95 -14.07
C SER A 220 15.94 -11.15 -15.00
N ASN A 221 15.87 -10.93 -16.30
CA ASN A 221 16.09 -11.98 -17.30
C ASN A 221 17.55 -12.50 -17.30
N ARG A 222 18.52 -11.58 -17.22
CA ARG A 222 19.96 -11.92 -17.22
C ARG A 222 20.33 -12.75 -15.98
N TYR A 223 19.88 -12.33 -14.80
CA TYR A 223 20.23 -12.99 -13.54
C TYR A 223 19.21 -14.06 -13.11
N ARG A 224 18.10 -14.23 -13.85
CA ARG A 224 17.02 -15.19 -13.57
C ARG A 224 16.40 -15.01 -12.19
N VAL A 225 16.17 -13.75 -11.81
CA VAL A 225 15.52 -13.38 -10.55
C VAL A 225 14.14 -12.81 -10.87
N PRO A 226 13.03 -13.38 -10.37
CA PRO A 226 11.70 -12.90 -10.64
C PRO A 226 11.47 -11.52 -10.01
N ILE A 227 10.62 -10.72 -10.66
CA ILE A 227 10.14 -9.43 -10.17
C ILE A 227 8.75 -9.61 -9.58
N VAL A 228 8.53 -9.04 -8.40
CA VAL A 228 7.18 -8.75 -7.87
C VAL A 228 6.95 -7.28 -8.05
N GLU A 229 6.12 -6.92 -9.03
CA GLU A 229 5.73 -5.55 -9.31
C GLU A 229 4.40 -5.24 -8.64
N GLU A 230 4.41 -4.26 -7.72
CA GLU A 230 3.22 -3.74 -7.06
C GLU A 230 2.75 -2.47 -7.78
N ASP A 231 1.44 -2.37 -7.99
CA ASP A 231 0.80 -1.24 -8.66
C ASP A 231 -0.60 -0.98 -8.09
N ALA A 232 -0.72 -0.03 -7.16
CA ALA A 232 -2.02 0.43 -6.66
C ALA A 232 -2.43 1.79 -7.26
N ALA A 233 -1.47 2.55 -7.80
CA ALA A 233 -1.68 3.96 -8.09
C ALA A 233 -1.54 4.34 -9.57
N SER A 234 -1.18 3.44 -10.49
CA SER A 234 -0.92 3.78 -11.90
C SER A 234 -2.11 4.40 -12.64
N GLU A 235 -3.32 4.21 -12.15
CA GLU A 235 -4.50 4.88 -12.71
C GLU A 235 -4.64 6.35 -12.24
N LEU A 236 -3.92 6.77 -11.21
CA LEU A 236 -4.02 8.11 -10.61
C LEU A 236 -2.99 9.08 -11.21
N VAL A 237 -3.02 9.22 -12.52
CA VAL A 237 -2.18 10.16 -13.28
C VAL A 237 -2.85 11.53 -13.30
N TYR A 238 -2.13 12.59 -12.92
CA TYR A 238 -2.60 13.98 -12.97
C TYR A 238 -1.86 14.78 -14.03
N ASP A 239 -0.55 14.58 -14.14
CA ASP A 239 0.31 15.32 -15.06
C ASP A 239 1.15 14.35 -15.91
N GLY A 240 1.16 14.57 -17.22
CA GLY A 240 1.92 13.77 -18.20
C GLY A 240 1.22 12.46 -18.58
N ASP A 241 2.01 11.54 -19.13
CA ASP A 241 1.50 10.29 -19.70
C ASP A 241 1.55 9.14 -18.70
N LYS A 242 0.58 8.24 -18.82
CA LYS A 242 0.58 6.98 -18.11
C LYS A 242 1.66 6.05 -18.68
N LEU A 243 2.53 5.54 -17.82
CA LEU A 243 3.56 4.58 -18.22
C LEU A 243 3.04 3.14 -18.11
N PRO A 244 3.38 2.26 -19.06
CA PRO A 244 3.06 0.84 -18.97
C PRO A 244 3.85 0.20 -17.82
N PRO A 245 3.28 -0.75 -17.06
CA PRO A 245 4.00 -1.46 -15.99
C PRO A 245 5.17 -2.27 -16.54
N ILE A 246 6.10 -2.71 -15.68
CA ILE A 246 7.20 -3.63 -16.05
C ILE A 246 6.63 -4.89 -16.69
N LYS A 247 5.50 -5.38 -16.16
CA LYS A 247 4.77 -6.54 -16.69
C LYS A 247 4.43 -6.43 -18.16
N ALA A 248 4.21 -5.23 -18.69
CA ALA A 248 3.93 -5.04 -20.12
C ALA A 248 5.12 -5.40 -21.05
N PHE A 249 6.32 -5.38 -20.50
CA PHE A 249 7.58 -5.75 -21.20
C PHE A 249 8.01 -7.20 -20.96
N ASP A 250 7.27 -7.95 -20.13
CA ASP A 250 7.60 -9.31 -19.76
C ASP A 250 7.27 -10.30 -20.89
N THR A 251 8.30 -10.81 -21.55
CA THR A 251 8.20 -11.85 -22.58
C THR A 251 8.61 -13.24 -22.07
N THR A 252 9.12 -13.32 -20.85
CA THR A 252 9.71 -14.54 -20.28
C THR A 252 8.86 -15.16 -19.17
N GLY A 253 7.87 -14.42 -18.64
CA GLY A 253 7.04 -14.85 -17.51
C GLY A 253 7.71 -14.62 -16.15
N ASN A 254 8.73 -13.74 -16.08
CA ASN A 254 9.49 -13.47 -14.86
C ASN A 254 8.85 -12.38 -13.97
N VAL A 255 7.83 -11.67 -14.44
CA VAL A 255 7.15 -10.63 -13.67
C VAL A 255 5.84 -11.16 -13.08
N ILE A 256 5.74 -11.07 -11.76
CA ILE A 256 4.52 -11.28 -10.97
C ILE A 256 3.95 -9.90 -10.71
N TYR A 257 2.81 -9.59 -11.28
CA TYR A 257 2.18 -8.27 -11.17
C TYR A 257 1.01 -8.33 -10.20
N ILE A 258 1.07 -7.48 -9.18
CA ILE A 258 0.02 -7.25 -8.19
C ILE A 258 -0.64 -5.91 -8.50
N TYR A 259 -1.94 -5.90 -8.67
CA TYR A 259 -2.72 -4.67 -8.80
C TYR A 259 -3.78 -4.60 -7.70
N SER A 260 -3.88 -3.45 -7.05
CA SER A 260 -4.90 -3.19 -6.03
C SER A 260 -5.86 -2.08 -6.48
N PHE A 261 -7.14 -2.27 -6.17
CA PHE A 261 -8.18 -1.25 -6.36
C PHE A 261 -8.40 -0.38 -5.11
N SER A 262 -7.60 -0.55 -4.05
CA SER A 262 -7.80 0.11 -2.75
C SER A 262 -7.88 1.65 -2.82
N LEU A 263 -7.21 2.27 -3.80
CA LEU A 263 -7.18 3.73 -3.99
C LEU A 263 -8.22 4.25 -4.99
N THR A 264 -8.89 3.34 -5.73
CA THR A 264 -9.74 3.70 -6.89
C THR A 264 -11.09 3.00 -6.89
N PHE A 265 -11.43 2.31 -5.81
CA PHE A 265 -12.72 1.65 -5.62
C PHE A 265 -13.37 2.10 -4.31
N ILE A 266 -14.49 1.51 -3.96
CA ILE A 266 -15.29 1.86 -2.79
C ILE A 266 -14.46 1.62 -1.51
N PRO A 267 -14.28 2.63 -0.65
CA PRO A 267 -13.56 2.46 0.62
C PRO A 267 -14.15 1.30 1.45
N GLY A 268 -13.28 0.45 1.99
CA GLY A 268 -13.69 -0.74 2.75
C GLY A 268 -14.05 -1.97 1.92
N LEU A 269 -14.28 -1.82 0.59
CA LEU A 269 -14.46 -2.94 -0.34
C LEU A 269 -13.18 -3.14 -1.16
N SER A 270 -12.14 -3.63 -0.49
CA SER A 270 -10.84 -3.77 -1.11
C SER A 270 -10.73 -5.06 -1.92
N LEU A 271 -10.03 -4.95 -3.05
CA LEU A 271 -9.76 -6.08 -3.92
C LEU A 271 -8.42 -5.88 -4.63
N ALA A 272 -7.64 -6.94 -4.68
CA ALA A 272 -6.42 -7.04 -5.46
C ALA A 272 -6.46 -8.25 -6.39
N PHE A 273 -5.60 -8.26 -7.39
CA PHE A 273 -5.35 -9.46 -8.17
C PHE A 273 -3.86 -9.62 -8.48
N VAL A 274 -3.48 -10.86 -8.70
CA VAL A 274 -2.14 -11.23 -9.17
C VAL A 274 -2.24 -11.80 -10.56
N THR A 275 -1.35 -11.36 -11.47
CA THR A 275 -1.15 -12.01 -12.76
C THR A 275 0.32 -12.33 -12.98
N GLY A 276 0.60 -13.49 -13.57
CA GLY A 276 1.97 -13.97 -13.76
C GLY A 276 2.03 -15.30 -14.48
N ASN A 277 3.14 -15.98 -14.33
CA ASN A 277 3.35 -17.32 -14.90
C ASN A 277 2.22 -18.28 -14.48
N ARG A 278 1.73 -19.10 -15.42
CA ARG A 278 0.59 -20.00 -15.22
C ARG A 278 0.82 -21.01 -14.09
N ASP A 279 2.04 -21.52 -13.94
CA ASP A 279 2.34 -22.50 -12.89
C ASP A 279 2.36 -21.85 -11.51
N LEU A 280 2.90 -20.62 -11.42
CA LEU A 280 2.82 -19.82 -10.20
C LEU A 280 1.37 -19.53 -9.82
N ILE A 281 0.53 -19.07 -10.76
CA ILE A 281 -0.88 -18.78 -10.49
C ILE A 281 -1.64 -20.06 -10.08
N ARG A 282 -1.30 -21.21 -10.61
CA ARG A 282 -1.86 -22.49 -10.18
C ARG A 282 -1.47 -22.82 -8.74
N ALA A 283 -0.19 -22.68 -8.38
CA ALA A 283 0.29 -22.90 -7.02
C ALA A 283 -0.35 -21.90 -6.03
N LEU A 284 -0.47 -20.62 -6.43
CA LEU A 284 -1.13 -19.58 -5.64
C LEU A 284 -2.61 -19.91 -5.41
N SER A 285 -3.34 -20.34 -6.45
CA SER A 285 -4.75 -20.77 -6.32
C SER A 285 -4.91 -21.96 -5.37
N TYR A 286 -3.98 -22.89 -5.41
CA TYR A 286 -3.96 -24.02 -4.48
C TYR A 286 -3.73 -23.56 -3.02
N LEU A 287 -2.78 -22.67 -2.81
CA LEU A 287 -2.51 -22.09 -1.48
C LEU A 287 -3.74 -21.34 -0.93
N VAL A 288 -4.41 -20.54 -1.76
CA VAL A 288 -5.67 -19.87 -1.40
C VAL A 288 -6.74 -20.87 -0.99
N SER A 289 -6.86 -21.99 -1.74
CA SER A 289 -7.86 -23.04 -1.43
C SER A 289 -7.60 -23.71 -0.10
N VAL A 290 -6.34 -24.02 0.21
CA VAL A 290 -5.95 -24.69 1.47
C VAL A 290 -6.15 -23.79 2.68
N ARG A 291 -5.89 -22.49 2.52
CA ARG A 291 -6.08 -21.47 3.58
C ARG A 291 -7.51 -20.94 3.66
N LEU A 292 -8.42 -21.36 2.77
CA LEU A 292 -9.81 -20.90 2.65
C LEU A 292 -9.94 -19.36 2.61
N MET A 293 -8.98 -18.68 1.97
CA MET A 293 -8.87 -17.22 1.95
C MET A 293 -9.28 -16.63 0.60
N ALA A 294 -10.35 -17.15 -0.02
CA ALA A 294 -10.94 -16.52 -1.20
C ALA A 294 -11.51 -15.14 -0.83
N SER A 295 -11.32 -14.14 -1.70
CA SER A 295 -11.95 -12.82 -1.56
C SER A 295 -13.47 -12.96 -1.56
N ASP A 296 -14.15 -12.05 -0.86
CA ASP A 296 -15.61 -12.10 -0.73
C ASP A 296 -16.31 -12.00 -2.10
N TRP A 297 -17.47 -12.64 -2.17
CA TRP A 297 -18.27 -12.71 -3.40
C TRP A 297 -18.82 -11.34 -3.84
N MET A 298 -19.30 -10.54 -2.89
CA MET A 298 -20.00 -9.30 -3.15
C MET A 298 -19.07 -8.25 -3.78
N THR A 299 -17.91 -8.02 -3.20
CA THR A 299 -16.90 -7.10 -3.75
C THR A 299 -16.47 -7.51 -5.15
N GLN A 300 -16.28 -8.82 -5.40
CA GLN A 300 -15.91 -9.31 -6.72
C GLN A 300 -17.01 -9.04 -7.76
N LYS A 301 -18.28 -9.29 -7.42
CA LYS A 301 -19.40 -9.05 -8.31
C LYS A 301 -19.59 -7.56 -8.60
N LEU A 302 -19.52 -6.74 -7.56
CA LEU A 302 -19.70 -5.30 -7.67
C LEU A 302 -18.62 -4.67 -8.57
N LEU A 303 -17.35 -5.01 -8.34
CA LEU A 303 -16.27 -4.53 -9.20
C LEU A 303 -16.42 -5.04 -10.63
N GLY A 304 -16.80 -6.30 -10.82
CA GLY A 304 -17.06 -6.86 -12.15
C GLY A 304 -18.14 -6.10 -12.92
N MET A 305 -19.24 -5.75 -12.26
CA MET A 305 -20.31 -4.91 -12.82
C MET A 305 -19.78 -3.50 -13.16
N TYR A 306 -19.05 -2.87 -12.23
CA TYR A 306 -18.54 -1.51 -12.44
C TYR A 306 -17.53 -1.43 -13.58
N LEU A 307 -16.74 -2.46 -13.80
CA LEU A 307 -15.85 -2.56 -14.96
C LEU A 307 -16.63 -2.78 -16.26
N ASP A 308 -17.70 -3.56 -16.22
CA ASP A 308 -18.53 -3.87 -17.40
C ASP A 308 -19.35 -2.67 -17.86
N ASP A 309 -20.03 -2.01 -16.93
CA ASP A 309 -20.92 -0.87 -17.16
C ASP A 309 -20.17 0.46 -17.35
N GLY A 310 -18.84 0.45 -17.22
CA GLY A 310 -18.01 1.65 -17.33
C GLY A 310 -18.06 2.57 -16.11
N ILE A 311 -18.78 2.19 -15.05
CA ILE A 311 -18.91 2.97 -13.80
C ILE A 311 -17.54 3.17 -13.15
N TYR A 312 -16.70 2.13 -13.15
CA TYR A 312 -15.34 2.23 -12.62
C TYR A 312 -14.55 3.34 -13.30
N TYR A 313 -14.59 3.43 -14.63
CA TYR A 313 -13.82 4.42 -15.38
C TYR A 313 -14.34 5.84 -15.18
N THR A 314 -15.66 6.03 -15.07
CA THR A 314 -16.25 7.34 -14.75
C THR A 314 -15.94 7.78 -13.31
N SER A 315 -15.93 6.85 -12.36
CA SER A 315 -15.53 7.10 -10.98
C SER A 315 -14.02 7.42 -10.88
N LEU A 316 -13.20 6.76 -11.67
CA LEU A 316 -11.76 7.03 -11.75
C LEU A 316 -11.46 8.47 -12.18
N LEU A 317 -12.25 9.04 -13.11
CA LEU A 317 -12.12 10.46 -13.47
C LEU A 317 -12.40 11.38 -12.27
N LYS A 318 -13.40 11.04 -11.45
CA LYS A 318 -13.70 11.80 -10.23
C LYS A 318 -12.59 11.67 -9.19
N PHE A 319 -12.06 10.46 -8.97
CA PHE A 319 -10.89 10.26 -8.09
C PHE A 319 -9.71 11.13 -8.52
N ARG A 320 -9.39 11.11 -9.82
CA ARG A 320 -8.29 11.94 -10.36
C ARG A 320 -8.51 13.42 -10.13
N ASP A 321 -9.74 13.91 -10.28
CA ASP A 321 -10.06 15.33 -10.10
C ASP A 321 -9.96 15.73 -8.63
N VAL A 322 -10.57 14.97 -7.73
CA VAL A 322 -10.49 15.19 -6.27
C VAL A 322 -9.04 15.15 -5.79
N TYR A 323 -8.30 14.10 -6.14
CA TYR A 323 -6.94 13.93 -5.65
C TYR A 323 -5.96 14.96 -6.25
N ARG A 324 -6.11 15.32 -7.54
CA ARG A 324 -5.32 16.40 -8.15
C ARG A 324 -5.55 17.71 -7.43
N THR A 325 -6.81 18.06 -7.16
CA THR A 325 -7.19 19.29 -6.47
C THR A 325 -6.62 19.33 -5.04
N ASN A 326 -6.69 18.20 -4.33
CA ASN A 326 -6.12 18.06 -2.99
C ASN A 326 -4.58 18.10 -3.01
N ARG A 327 -3.92 17.42 -3.97
CA ARG A 327 -2.47 17.53 -4.18
C ARG A 327 -2.03 18.97 -4.36
N ASP A 328 -2.72 19.70 -5.23
CA ASP A 328 -2.36 21.10 -5.54
C ASP A 328 -2.51 21.99 -4.30
N LEU A 329 -3.54 21.77 -3.47
CA LEU A 329 -3.69 22.43 -2.18
C LEU A 329 -2.53 22.10 -1.22
N VAL A 330 -2.19 20.82 -1.05
CA VAL A 330 -1.09 20.41 -0.17
C VAL A 330 0.24 20.99 -0.66
N CYS A 331 0.52 20.93 -1.97
CA CYS A 331 1.73 21.51 -2.53
C CYS A 331 1.80 23.02 -2.30
N GLN A 332 0.69 23.75 -2.51
CA GLN A 332 0.63 25.18 -2.21
C GLN A 332 0.96 25.47 -0.74
N LYS A 333 0.37 24.71 0.20
CA LYS A 333 0.65 24.88 1.64
C LYS A 333 2.09 24.51 2.00
N LEU A 334 2.69 23.52 1.34
CA LEU A 334 4.11 23.19 1.51
C LEU A 334 5.04 24.25 0.93
N ASP A 335 4.68 24.89 -0.18
CA ASP A 335 5.43 26.02 -0.73
C ASP A 335 5.49 27.21 0.25
N GLU A 336 4.42 27.43 1.04
CA GLU A 336 4.40 28.41 2.14
C GLU A 336 5.39 28.06 3.28
N LEU A 337 5.77 26.77 3.42
CA LEU A 337 6.75 26.29 4.41
C LEU A 337 8.19 26.24 3.89
N ALA A 338 8.41 26.45 2.60
CA ALA A 338 9.76 26.45 2.02
C ALA A 338 10.73 27.44 2.70
N PRO A 339 10.30 28.66 3.11
CA PRO A 339 11.17 29.58 3.86
C PRO A 339 11.62 29.04 5.24
N LEU A 340 10.89 28.07 5.81
CA LEU A 340 11.25 27.38 7.04
C LEU A 340 12.21 26.20 6.81
N GLY A 341 12.55 25.89 5.56
CA GLY A 341 13.48 24.80 5.21
C GLY A 341 12.80 23.49 4.78
N VAL A 342 11.47 23.48 4.62
CA VAL A 342 10.74 22.32 4.09
C VAL A 342 11.01 22.19 2.59
N SER A 343 11.22 20.95 2.13
CA SER A 343 11.38 20.67 0.70
C SER A 343 10.66 19.37 0.31
N TYR A 344 10.21 19.30 -0.94
CA TYR A 344 9.51 18.13 -1.48
C TYR A 344 9.59 18.14 -3.02
N THR A 345 9.28 17.00 -3.63
CA THR A 345 9.04 16.91 -5.07
C THR A 345 7.54 16.83 -5.32
N LYS A 346 7.00 17.73 -6.19
CA LYS A 346 5.58 17.70 -6.53
C LYS A 346 5.21 16.40 -7.24
N PRO A 347 4.33 15.58 -6.68
CA PRO A 347 3.91 14.32 -7.31
C PRO A 347 3.11 14.58 -8.59
N ARG A 348 3.36 13.79 -9.62
CA ARG A 348 2.63 13.84 -10.90
C ARG A 348 1.37 12.98 -10.89
N GLY A 349 1.08 12.31 -9.77
CA GLY A 349 -0.03 11.40 -9.55
C GLY A 349 0.05 10.73 -8.18
N GLY A 350 -0.70 9.66 -7.99
CA GLY A 350 -0.74 8.92 -6.73
C GLY A 350 -1.49 9.66 -5.62
N VAL A 351 -1.09 9.45 -4.37
CA VAL A 351 -1.80 9.98 -3.20
C VAL A 351 -0.87 10.50 -2.09
N TYR A 352 0.44 10.54 -2.34
CA TYR A 352 1.44 10.88 -1.32
C TYR A 352 2.39 11.99 -1.76
N VAL A 353 2.79 12.81 -0.79
CA VAL A 353 3.94 13.71 -0.88
C VAL A 353 4.98 13.26 0.15
N TRP A 354 6.22 13.09 -0.31
CA TRP A 354 7.37 12.83 0.53
C TRP A 354 8.06 14.16 0.82
N CYS A 355 8.03 14.54 2.09
CA CYS A 355 8.41 15.88 2.52
C CYS A 355 9.63 15.79 3.42
N ARG A 356 10.70 16.51 3.07
CA ARG A 356 11.87 16.69 3.93
C ARG A 356 11.61 17.85 4.88
N LEU A 357 11.84 17.61 6.15
CA LEU A 357 11.76 18.60 7.23
C LEU A 357 13.01 19.50 7.25
N PRO A 358 12.94 20.67 7.90
CA PRO A 358 14.09 21.54 8.11
C PRO A 358 15.25 20.82 8.81
N ASP A 359 16.47 21.27 8.57
CA ASP A 359 17.65 20.71 9.21
C ASP A 359 17.53 20.83 10.75
N GLY A 360 17.82 19.74 11.45
CA GLY A 360 17.71 19.64 12.92
C GLY A 360 16.36 19.19 13.45
N VAL A 361 15.30 19.14 12.61
CA VAL A 361 13.99 18.64 13.02
C VAL A 361 13.94 17.12 12.86
N ASP A 362 13.75 16.39 13.96
CA ASP A 362 13.52 14.93 13.96
C ASP A 362 12.05 14.61 13.74
N SER A 363 11.73 13.81 12.72
CA SER A 363 10.35 13.50 12.34
C SER A 363 9.55 12.80 13.44
N LYS A 364 10.20 12.02 14.31
CA LYS A 364 9.51 11.33 15.42
C LYS A 364 9.06 12.33 16.50
N ARG A 365 9.91 13.31 16.82
CA ARG A 365 9.57 14.37 17.77
C ARG A 365 8.49 15.27 17.19
N PHE A 366 8.66 15.71 15.96
CA PHE A 366 7.72 16.58 15.25
C PHE A 366 6.32 15.95 15.14
N ILE A 367 6.22 14.68 14.77
CA ILE A 367 4.92 14.00 14.66
C ILE A 367 4.20 13.89 16.01
N ARG A 368 4.94 13.71 17.11
CA ARG A 368 4.32 13.71 18.44
C ARG A 368 3.70 15.07 18.77
N ARG A 369 4.39 16.17 18.42
CA ARG A 369 3.86 17.53 18.55
C ARG A 369 2.62 17.72 17.67
N ALA A 370 2.71 17.39 16.39
CA ALA A 370 1.61 17.50 15.44
C ALA A 370 0.37 16.70 15.91
N TYR A 371 0.57 15.51 16.45
CA TYR A 371 -0.51 14.70 17.02
C TYR A 371 -1.18 15.39 18.21
N ASN A 372 -0.42 15.92 19.14
CA ASN A 372 -0.98 16.67 20.28
C ASN A 372 -1.76 17.91 19.86
N MET A 373 -1.50 18.44 18.67
CA MET A 373 -2.23 19.56 18.06
C MET A 373 -3.38 19.11 17.13
N GLY A 374 -3.62 17.82 17.01
CA GLY A 374 -4.76 17.27 16.26
C GLY A 374 -4.48 16.87 14.81
N VAL A 375 -3.21 16.55 14.44
CA VAL A 375 -2.85 16.06 13.11
C VAL A 375 -2.11 14.72 13.20
N THR A 376 -2.55 13.75 12.41
CA THR A 376 -1.85 12.46 12.28
C THR A 376 -1.00 12.41 11.00
N LEU A 377 0.23 11.91 11.13
CA LEU A 377 1.23 11.78 10.06
C LEU A 377 2.00 10.47 10.20
N ILE A 378 2.71 10.07 9.15
CA ILE A 378 3.64 8.95 9.22
C ILE A 378 5.09 9.45 9.14
N PRO A 379 5.94 9.10 10.14
CA PRO A 379 7.34 9.49 10.16
C PRO A 379 8.14 8.71 9.12
N GLY A 380 9.11 9.37 8.50
CA GLY A 380 9.85 8.78 7.40
C GLY A 380 10.70 7.56 7.78
N HIS A 381 11.19 7.50 9.02
CA HIS A 381 12.05 6.39 9.44
C HIS A 381 11.38 5.01 9.39
N VAL A 382 10.04 4.93 9.44
CA VAL A 382 9.32 3.64 9.36
C VAL A 382 9.36 3.02 7.96
N PHE A 383 9.72 3.79 6.93
CA PHE A 383 9.86 3.31 5.55
C PHE A 383 11.27 2.75 5.24
N TYR A 384 12.14 2.69 6.23
CA TYR A 384 13.51 2.19 6.06
C TYR A 384 13.68 0.87 6.81
N PRO A 385 13.72 -0.28 6.11
CA PRO A 385 13.88 -1.60 6.74
C PRO A 385 15.13 -1.69 7.62
N CYS A 386 16.24 -1.08 7.15
CA CYS A 386 17.51 -1.05 7.88
C CYS A 386 17.57 -0.01 9.01
N LYS A 387 16.48 0.75 9.27
CA LYS A 387 16.35 1.77 10.32
C LYS A 387 17.40 2.91 10.28
N ASN A 388 18.07 3.09 9.14
CA ASN A 388 19.20 4.01 8.98
C ASN A 388 18.87 5.32 8.25
N GLY A 389 17.58 5.58 7.94
CA GLY A 389 17.15 6.74 7.14
C GLY A 389 15.84 7.35 7.60
N GLY A 390 15.41 8.40 6.89
CA GLY A 390 14.05 8.98 6.96
C GLY A 390 13.73 9.78 8.22
N ARG A 391 14.70 10.05 9.12
CA ARG A 391 14.44 10.83 10.35
C ARG A 391 14.13 12.30 10.07
N ASP A 392 14.53 12.79 8.91
CA ASP A 392 14.30 14.13 8.40
C ASP A 392 13.12 14.18 7.40
N HIS A 393 12.30 13.15 7.32
CA HIS A 393 11.18 13.06 6.38
C HIS A 393 9.86 12.71 7.05
N ILE A 394 8.77 13.15 6.41
CA ILE A 394 7.39 12.72 6.70
C ILE A 394 6.68 12.38 5.39
N ARG A 395 5.72 11.45 5.47
CA ARG A 395 4.78 11.18 4.37
C ARG A 395 3.46 11.89 4.64
N ILE A 396 2.97 12.67 3.67
CA ILE A 396 1.66 13.33 3.69
C ILE A 396 0.77 12.65 2.66
N ASN A 397 -0.42 12.22 3.09
CA ASN A 397 -1.50 11.71 2.23
C ASN A 397 -2.49 12.83 1.92
N TYR A 398 -2.99 12.89 0.69
CA TYR A 398 -3.99 13.86 0.27
C TYR A 398 -5.27 13.23 -0.33
N SER A 399 -5.45 11.90 -0.17
CA SER A 399 -6.63 11.21 -0.73
C SER A 399 -7.79 11.09 0.26
N TYR A 400 -7.50 10.99 1.56
CA TYR A 400 -8.47 10.58 2.57
C TYR A 400 -9.36 11.73 3.06
N GLU A 401 -8.77 12.84 3.46
CA GLU A 401 -9.53 13.96 4.02
C GLU A 401 -10.25 14.76 2.93
N PRO A 402 -11.50 15.17 3.17
CA PRO A 402 -12.16 16.18 2.36
C PRO A 402 -11.35 17.48 2.32
N ARG A 403 -11.47 18.22 1.22
CA ARG A 403 -10.66 19.43 0.97
C ARG A 403 -10.59 20.41 2.16
N GLU A 404 -11.73 20.71 2.80
CA GLU A 404 -11.76 21.65 3.93
C GLU A 404 -10.99 21.14 5.16
N ARG A 405 -11.12 19.84 5.45
CA ARG A 405 -10.39 19.21 6.56
C ARG A 405 -8.89 19.12 6.23
N LEU A 406 -8.55 18.79 4.98
CA LEU A 406 -7.18 18.77 4.51
C LEU A 406 -6.49 20.14 4.67
N GLU A 407 -7.17 21.23 4.28
CA GLU A 407 -6.66 22.59 4.42
C GLU A 407 -6.39 22.94 5.89
N ARG A 408 -7.37 22.66 6.78
CA ARG A 408 -7.19 22.87 8.23
C ARG A 408 -6.08 22.02 8.81
N GLY A 409 -5.97 20.77 8.41
CA GLY A 409 -4.87 19.88 8.82
C GLY A 409 -3.50 20.44 8.43
N MET A 410 -3.36 20.99 7.22
CA MET A 410 -2.12 21.64 6.78
C MET A 410 -1.81 22.94 7.55
N GLU A 411 -2.82 23.69 7.97
CA GLU A 411 -2.62 24.86 8.83
C GLU A 411 -2.16 24.50 10.24
N VAL A 412 -2.70 23.41 10.81
CA VAL A 412 -2.22 22.89 12.10
C VAL A 412 -0.79 22.35 11.97
N LEU A 413 -0.48 21.64 10.87
CA LEU A 413 0.87 21.17 10.57
C LEU A 413 1.89 22.31 10.52
N ARG A 414 1.53 23.43 9.88
CA ARG A 414 2.36 24.64 9.83
C ARG A 414 2.67 25.15 11.23
N LYS A 415 1.64 25.36 12.07
CA LYS A 415 1.82 25.82 13.46
C LYS A 415 2.71 24.90 14.28
N ALA A 416 2.50 23.57 14.14
CA ALA A 416 3.32 22.58 14.80
C ALA A 416 4.81 22.68 14.40
N LEU A 417 5.08 23.00 13.13
CA LEU A 417 6.45 23.16 12.64
C LEU A 417 7.06 24.48 13.14
N GLU A 418 6.32 25.57 13.14
CA GLU A 418 6.76 26.87 13.68
C GLU A 418 7.16 26.73 15.16
N GLU A 419 6.32 26.08 15.98
CA GLU A 419 6.63 25.80 17.39
C GLU A 419 7.82 24.84 17.58
N GLU A 420 8.01 23.89 16.66
CA GLU A 420 9.14 22.95 16.71
C GLU A 420 10.49 23.62 16.44
N LEU A 421 10.49 24.67 15.62
CA LEU A 421 11.68 25.46 15.25
C LEU A 421 12.03 26.53 16.28
N GLU A 422 11.09 26.92 17.15
CA GLU A 422 11.33 27.91 18.24
C GLU A 422 12.02 27.29 19.47
N GLU A 423 12.00 25.94 19.60
CA GLU A 423 12.68 25.17 20.67
C GLU A 423 14.10 24.73 20.30
#